data_80e92ca5e70c6b370114be518f45d642
#
_entry.id   80e92ca5e70c6b370114be518f45d642
#
_cell.length_a   1.000
_cell.length_b   1.000
_cell.length_c   1.000
_cell.angle_alpha   90.00
_cell.angle_beta   90.00
_cell.angle_gamma   90.00
#
_symmetry.space_group_name_H-M   'P 1'
#
loop_
_entity.id
_entity.type
_entity.pdbx_description
1 polymer ?
#
loop_
_entity_poly.entity_id
_entity_poly.type
_entity_poly.pdbx_seq_one_letter_code
_entity_poly.pdbx_strand_id
1 'polypeptide(L)'
;MELIIKEAGIRLDKALADLTELSRSQANDEIKKGTVLVNGKAVKAKYAVKVGDVVTYEVPKEEVLEYTAENIPLDIIYEDDDVAVVNKPQGMVVHPSVGHTSGTLVNALMYHIKDLSSINGVIRPGIVHRIDKDT
;
A
#
# COMPACT_ATOMS: atom_id res chain seq x y z
N MET A 1 16.37 1.82 11.82
CA MET A 1 16.62 3.27 11.89
C MET A 1 16.41 3.76 13.31
N GLU A 2 17.07 4.83 13.69
CA GLU A 2 16.95 5.42 15.03
C GLU A 2 16.51 6.89 14.94
N LEU A 3 15.68 7.29 15.87
CA LEU A 3 15.13 8.64 15.97
C LEU A 3 15.23 9.10 17.43
N ILE A 4 15.76 10.30 17.66
CA ILE A 4 15.82 10.91 19.00
C ILE A 4 14.66 11.90 19.12
N ILE A 5 13.85 11.72 20.15
CA ILE A 5 12.70 12.57 20.43
C ILE A 5 13.15 13.92 21.00
N LYS A 6 12.72 14.99 20.36
CA LYS A 6 13.02 16.38 20.78
C LYS A 6 11.88 17.06 21.54
N GLU A 7 10.66 16.55 21.42
CA GLU A 7 9.46 17.10 22.07
C GLU A 7 8.74 16.02 22.88
N ALA A 8 8.37 16.35 24.12
CA ALA A 8 7.67 15.44 25.01
C ALA A 8 6.14 15.55 24.90
N GLY A 9 5.44 14.50 25.34
CA GLY A 9 3.98 14.52 25.50
C GLY A 9 3.18 14.14 24.25
N ILE A 10 3.86 13.84 23.13
CA ILE A 10 3.22 13.37 21.90
C ILE A 10 3.10 11.84 21.96
N ARG A 11 2.03 11.29 21.43
CA ARG A 11 1.87 9.84 21.28
C ARG A 11 2.90 9.28 20.31
N LEU A 12 3.43 8.10 20.61
CA LEU A 12 4.46 7.46 19.78
C LEU A 12 4.02 7.26 18.32
N ASP A 13 2.77 6.83 18.08
CA ASP A 13 2.24 6.66 16.73
C ASP A 13 2.20 7.98 15.93
N LYS A 14 1.93 9.08 16.61
CA LYS A 14 1.95 10.41 16.01
C LYS A 14 3.38 10.91 15.82
N ALA A 15 4.23 10.76 16.83
CA ALA A 15 5.64 11.18 16.75
C ALA A 15 6.37 10.50 15.57
N LEU A 16 6.13 9.20 15.37
CA LEU A 16 6.68 8.47 14.22
C LEU A 16 6.14 9.03 12.89
N ALA A 17 4.85 9.28 12.78
CA ALA A 17 4.25 9.82 11.55
C ALA A 17 4.74 11.24 11.23
N ASP A 18 4.97 12.07 12.23
CA ASP A 18 5.43 13.47 12.06
C ASP A 18 6.93 13.56 11.75
N LEU A 19 7.73 12.60 12.21
CA LEU A 19 9.19 12.63 12.14
C LEU A 19 9.81 11.63 11.15
N THR A 20 8.98 10.79 10.53
CA THR A 20 9.41 9.77 9.56
C THR A 20 8.51 9.78 8.34
N GLU A 21 8.83 8.94 7.35
CA GLU A 21 7.99 8.75 6.15
C GLU A 21 6.79 7.80 6.39
N LEU A 22 6.63 7.28 7.60
CA LEU A 22 5.53 6.39 7.95
C LEU A 22 4.23 7.18 8.10
N SER A 23 3.16 6.68 7.50
CA SER A 23 1.82 7.15 7.87
C SER A 23 1.49 6.71 9.30
N ARG A 24 0.55 7.40 9.94
CA ARG A 24 0.13 7.06 11.31
C ARG A 24 -0.42 5.63 11.44
N SER A 25 -1.08 5.14 10.39
CA SER A 25 -1.56 3.75 10.34
C SER A 25 -0.40 2.76 10.31
N GLN A 26 0.56 2.99 9.42
CA GLN A 26 1.77 2.16 9.33
C GLN A 26 2.57 2.18 10.64
N ALA A 27 2.76 3.36 11.24
CA ALA A 27 3.42 3.49 12.53
C ALA A 27 2.72 2.66 13.62
N ASN A 28 1.39 2.70 13.67
CA ASN A 28 0.60 1.93 14.62
C ASN A 28 0.75 0.41 14.40
N ASP A 29 0.75 -0.03 13.16
CA ASP A 29 0.90 -1.45 12.81
C ASP A 29 2.30 -1.96 13.15
N GLU A 30 3.35 -1.18 12.87
CA GLU A 30 4.72 -1.54 13.25
C GLU A 30 4.93 -1.57 14.76
N ILE A 31 4.31 -0.65 15.51
CA ILE A 31 4.31 -0.70 16.97
C ILE A 31 3.63 -1.97 17.49
N LYS A 32 2.50 -2.38 16.91
CA LYS A 32 1.79 -3.61 17.28
C LYS A 32 2.58 -4.88 16.96
N LYS A 33 3.32 -4.89 15.86
CA LYS A 33 4.22 -5.99 15.49
C LYS A 33 5.44 -6.10 16.43
N GLY A 34 5.74 -5.05 17.19
CA GLY A 34 6.91 -5.01 18.09
C GLY A 34 8.22 -4.63 17.41
N THR A 35 8.17 -4.14 16.17
CA THR A 35 9.34 -3.66 15.41
C THR A 35 9.79 -2.25 15.80
N VAL A 36 8.96 -1.55 16.57
CA VAL A 36 9.27 -0.23 17.14
C VAL A 36 9.61 -0.36 18.62
N LEU A 37 10.81 0.08 18.98
CA LEU A 37 11.28 0.05 20.37
C LEU A 37 11.58 1.47 20.85
N VAL A 38 11.25 1.76 22.09
CA VAL A 38 11.64 2.99 22.78
C VAL A 38 12.64 2.64 23.88
N ASN A 39 13.84 3.18 23.76
CA ASN A 39 14.98 2.85 24.66
C ASN A 39 15.19 1.32 24.77
N GLY A 40 15.05 0.60 23.65
CA GLY A 40 15.20 -0.85 23.57
C GLY A 40 14.02 -1.68 24.10
N LYS A 41 12.88 -1.05 24.43
CA LYS A 41 11.69 -1.72 24.96
C LYS A 41 10.47 -1.51 24.05
N ALA A 42 9.70 -2.58 23.84
CA ALA A 42 8.41 -2.49 23.14
C ALA A 42 7.39 -1.74 24.01
N VAL A 43 6.71 -0.77 23.43
CA VAL A 43 5.67 0.04 24.08
C VAL A 43 4.42 0.11 23.24
N LYS A 44 3.31 0.57 23.82
CA LYS A 44 2.04 0.74 23.08
C LYS A 44 2.05 2.02 22.26
N ALA A 45 1.26 2.05 21.17
CA ALA A 45 1.12 3.22 20.30
C ALA A 45 0.73 4.53 21.01
N LYS A 46 0.00 4.41 22.11
CA LYS A 46 -0.41 5.53 22.96
C LYS A 46 0.66 6.02 23.93
N TYR A 47 1.84 5.39 23.95
CA TYR A 47 2.94 5.83 24.81
C TYR A 47 3.26 7.30 24.54
N ALA A 48 3.30 8.10 25.60
CA ALA A 48 3.70 9.49 25.52
C ALA A 48 5.24 9.59 25.53
N VAL A 49 5.81 9.96 24.40
CA VAL A 49 7.27 10.08 24.26
C VAL A 49 7.82 11.21 25.12
N LYS A 50 9.07 11.06 25.55
CA LYS A 50 9.80 12.02 26.36
C LYS A 50 11.00 12.55 25.58
N VAL A 51 11.42 13.77 25.89
CA VAL A 51 12.65 14.33 25.33
C VAL A 51 13.83 13.42 25.67
N GLY A 52 14.62 13.05 24.66
CA GLY A 52 15.75 12.17 24.81
C GLY A 52 15.42 10.67 24.63
N ASP A 53 14.16 10.29 24.46
CA ASP A 53 13.82 8.91 24.09
C ASP A 53 14.43 8.57 22.74
N VAL A 54 15.09 7.41 22.68
CA VAL A 54 15.62 6.83 21.45
C VAL A 54 14.61 5.83 20.93
N VAL A 55 14.00 6.15 19.79
CA VAL A 55 13.04 5.27 19.11
C VAL A 55 13.74 4.55 17.97
N THR A 56 13.84 3.24 18.08
CA THR A 56 14.33 2.37 17.01
C THR A 56 13.13 1.84 16.22
N TYR A 57 13.16 1.93 14.90
CA TYR A 57 12.07 1.48 14.03
C TYR A 57 12.60 0.92 12.72
N GLU A 58 11.82 0.07 12.10
CA GLU A 58 12.04 -0.41 10.75
C GLU A 58 11.03 0.24 9.81
N VAL A 59 11.51 0.68 8.65
CA VAL A 59 10.60 1.08 7.57
C VAL A 59 10.10 -0.21 6.92
N PRO A 60 8.79 -0.46 6.88
CA PRO A 60 8.28 -1.60 6.15
C PRO A 60 8.79 -1.48 4.71
N LYS A 61 9.47 -2.51 4.22
CA LYS A 61 9.71 -2.62 2.79
C LYS A 61 8.33 -2.68 2.15
N GLU A 62 8.01 -1.72 1.29
CA GLU A 62 6.86 -1.86 0.41
C GLU A 62 7.05 -3.21 -0.30
N GLU A 63 6.17 -4.15 -0.03
CA GLU A 63 6.06 -5.34 -0.86
C GLU A 63 5.69 -4.80 -2.23
N VAL A 64 6.66 -4.77 -3.12
CA VAL A 64 6.41 -4.56 -4.54
C VAL A 64 5.56 -5.75 -4.94
N LEU A 65 4.24 -5.55 -4.97
CA LEU A 65 3.34 -6.52 -5.55
C LEU A 65 3.74 -6.64 -7.01
N GLU A 66 4.49 -7.69 -7.33
CA GLU A 66 4.79 -8.01 -8.71
C GLU A 66 3.48 -8.41 -9.38
N TYR A 67 2.96 -7.52 -10.21
CA TYR A 67 1.79 -7.81 -11.02
C TYR A 67 2.19 -8.76 -12.14
N THR A 68 1.62 -9.94 -12.13
CA THR A 68 1.82 -10.92 -13.18
C THR A 68 0.74 -10.75 -14.25
N ALA A 69 1.16 -10.61 -15.52
CA ALA A 69 0.23 -10.63 -16.64
C ALA A 69 -0.41 -12.03 -16.76
N GLU A 70 -1.73 -12.08 -16.80
CA GLU A 70 -2.51 -13.32 -16.87
C GLU A 70 -3.43 -13.33 -18.08
N ASN A 71 -3.45 -14.43 -18.83
CA ASN A 71 -4.36 -14.60 -19.96
C ASN A 71 -5.78 -14.90 -19.47
N ILE A 72 -6.45 -13.88 -18.99
CA ILE A 72 -7.84 -13.93 -18.54
C ILE A 72 -8.68 -13.24 -19.62
N PRO A 73 -9.72 -13.90 -20.17
CA PRO A 73 -10.61 -13.27 -21.15
C PRO A 73 -11.27 -12.02 -20.58
N LEU A 74 -11.26 -10.93 -21.34
CA LEU A 74 -11.93 -9.67 -21.02
C LEU A 74 -12.94 -9.31 -22.10
N ASP A 75 -14.08 -8.78 -21.68
CA ASP A 75 -15.05 -8.15 -22.56
C ASP A 75 -14.67 -6.66 -22.72
N ILE A 76 -13.86 -6.38 -23.75
CA ILE A 76 -13.42 -5.02 -24.09
C ILE A 76 -14.47 -4.43 -25.02
N ILE A 77 -15.25 -3.47 -24.54
CA ILE A 77 -16.33 -2.82 -25.27
C ILE A 77 -15.79 -1.80 -26.27
N TYR A 78 -14.73 -1.09 -25.89
CA TYR A 78 -14.07 -0.08 -26.71
C TYR A 78 -12.58 -0.02 -26.37
N GLU A 79 -11.75 0.19 -27.36
CA GLU A 79 -10.31 0.36 -27.19
C GLU A 79 -9.76 1.25 -28.31
N ASP A 80 -8.94 2.22 -27.93
CA ASP A 80 -8.12 3.02 -28.83
C ASP A 80 -6.72 3.22 -28.23
N ASP A 81 -5.93 4.13 -28.79
CA ASP A 81 -4.56 4.37 -28.35
C ASP A 81 -4.47 5.02 -26.94
N ASP A 82 -5.56 5.62 -26.47
CA ASP A 82 -5.60 6.41 -25.24
C ASP A 82 -6.38 5.73 -24.11
N VAL A 83 -7.48 5.02 -24.44
CA VAL A 83 -8.39 4.44 -23.46
C VAL A 83 -8.89 3.06 -23.86
N ALA A 84 -9.23 2.25 -22.87
CA ALA A 84 -9.98 1.02 -23.02
C ALA A 84 -11.17 1.02 -22.05
N VAL A 85 -12.34 0.59 -22.57
CA VAL A 85 -13.55 0.40 -21.77
C VAL A 85 -13.83 -1.09 -21.65
N VAL A 86 -13.79 -1.59 -20.44
CA VAL A 86 -13.94 -3.01 -20.13
C VAL A 86 -15.22 -3.24 -19.35
N ASN A 87 -16.03 -4.19 -19.80
CA ASN A 87 -17.13 -4.73 -19.03
C ASN A 87 -16.59 -5.78 -18.04
N LYS A 88 -16.24 -5.32 -16.83
CA LYS A 88 -15.69 -6.21 -15.82
C LYS A 88 -16.72 -7.27 -15.40
N PRO A 89 -16.39 -8.57 -15.43
CA PRO A 89 -17.30 -9.59 -14.96
C PRO A 89 -17.54 -9.47 -13.46
N GLN A 90 -18.75 -9.79 -13.03
CA GLN A 90 -19.08 -9.93 -11.61
C GLN A 90 -18.18 -10.99 -10.95
N GLY A 91 -17.76 -10.75 -9.74
CA GLY A 91 -16.85 -11.64 -9.01
C GLY A 91 -15.37 -11.38 -9.25
N MET A 92 -15.01 -10.50 -10.22
CA MET A 92 -13.62 -10.11 -10.47
C MET A 92 -13.23 -8.89 -9.63
N VAL A 93 -12.12 -9.01 -8.91
CA VAL A 93 -11.48 -7.89 -8.21
C VAL A 93 -10.73 -7.01 -9.21
N VAL A 94 -10.82 -5.70 -9.10
CA VAL A 94 -10.14 -4.77 -10.02
C VAL A 94 -8.62 -4.82 -9.83
N HIS A 95 -8.16 -4.82 -8.59
CA HIS A 95 -6.75 -4.58 -8.26
C HIS A 95 -6.22 -5.63 -7.29
N PRO A 96 -5.00 -6.17 -7.52
CA PRO A 96 -4.38 -7.09 -6.57
C PRO A 96 -4.23 -6.46 -5.19
N SER A 97 -4.46 -7.26 -4.17
CA SER A 97 -4.32 -6.89 -2.77
C SER A 97 -3.84 -8.08 -1.95
N VAL A 98 -3.53 -7.84 -0.68
CA VAL A 98 -3.21 -8.93 0.25
C VAL A 98 -4.37 -9.95 0.25
N GLY A 99 -4.06 -11.20 -0.08
CA GLY A 99 -5.06 -12.29 -0.22
C GLY A 99 -5.67 -12.43 -1.62
N HIS A 100 -5.46 -11.48 -2.55
CA HIS A 100 -5.87 -11.54 -3.95
C HIS A 100 -4.75 -11.04 -4.85
N THR A 101 -3.72 -11.86 -5.07
CA THR A 101 -2.53 -11.48 -5.85
C THR A 101 -2.66 -11.81 -7.33
N SER A 102 -3.69 -12.57 -7.72
CA SER A 102 -3.93 -13.03 -9.08
C SER A 102 -5.42 -13.00 -9.44
N GLY A 103 -5.74 -13.19 -10.72
CA GLY A 103 -7.11 -13.27 -11.21
C GLY A 103 -7.85 -11.92 -11.20
N THR A 104 -7.14 -10.81 -11.10
CA THR A 104 -7.74 -9.47 -11.07
C THR A 104 -7.82 -8.85 -12.45
N LEU A 105 -8.61 -7.77 -12.58
CA LEU A 105 -8.70 -7.00 -13.82
C LEU A 105 -7.34 -6.48 -14.26
N VAL A 106 -6.51 -6.01 -13.32
CA VAL A 106 -5.14 -5.54 -13.61
C VAL A 106 -4.29 -6.65 -14.22
N ASN A 107 -4.32 -7.87 -13.68
CA ASN A 107 -3.59 -9.01 -14.22
C ASN A 107 -4.01 -9.31 -15.68
N ALA A 108 -5.30 -9.25 -15.97
CA ALA A 108 -5.83 -9.46 -17.31
C ALA A 108 -5.46 -8.31 -18.27
N LEU A 109 -5.55 -7.06 -17.84
CA LEU A 109 -5.18 -5.90 -18.64
C LEU A 109 -3.69 -5.90 -19.00
N MET A 110 -2.82 -6.28 -18.08
CA MET A 110 -1.38 -6.39 -18.35
C MET A 110 -1.06 -7.42 -19.42
N TYR A 111 -1.90 -8.42 -19.61
CA TYR A 111 -1.75 -9.40 -20.68
C TYR A 111 -2.28 -8.88 -22.03
N HIS A 112 -3.45 -8.25 -22.02
CA HIS A 112 -4.15 -7.84 -23.23
C HIS A 112 -3.70 -6.46 -23.77
N ILE A 113 -3.24 -5.56 -22.89
CA ILE A 113 -2.81 -4.19 -23.25
C ILE A 113 -1.35 -4.01 -22.89
N LYS A 114 -0.51 -3.79 -23.92
CA LYS A 114 0.96 -3.71 -23.74
C LYS A 114 1.43 -2.37 -23.18
N ASP A 115 0.74 -1.28 -23.49
CA ASP A 115 1.14 0.09 -23.18
C ASP A 115 0.24 0.73 -22.12
N LEU A 116 0.08 0.03 -20.97
CA LEU A 116 -0.66 0.60 -19.84
C LEU A 116 0.05 1.82 -19.26
N SER A 117 -0.71 2.88 -19.02
CA SER A 117 -0.20 4.10 -18.41
C SER A 117 0.40 3.84 -17.02
N SER A 118 1.60 4.36 -16.80
CA SER A 118 2.30 4.33 -15.51
C SER A 118 2.06 5.58 -14.66
N ILE A 119 1.09 6.43 -15.01
CA ILE A 119 0.83 7.71 -14.31
C ILE A 119 0.59 7.51 -12.80
N ASN A 120 -0.04 6.43 -12.40
CA ASN A 120 -0.24 6.07 -11.00
C ASN A 120 0.86 5.14 -10.45
N GLY A 121 2.02 5.11 -11.12
CA GLY A 121 3.15 4.27 -10.78
C GLY A 121 2.97 2.80 -11.16
N VAL A 122 3.93 1.97 -10.80
CA VAL A 122 3.92 0.52 -11.04
C VAL A 122 2.77 -0.17 -10.30
N ILE A 123 2.25 0.48 -9.25
CA ILE A 123 1.25 -0.09 -8.33
C ILE A 123 -0.17 -0.06 -8.91
N ARG A 124 -0.49 0.84 -9.86
CA ARG A 124 -1.82 0.97 -10.47
C ARG A 124 -1.74 1.30 -11.95
N PRO A 125 -1.22 0.41 -12.79
CA PRO A 125 -0.99 0.71 -14.20
C PRO A 125 -2.33 0.97 -14.93
N GLY A 126 -2.52 2.20 -15.38
CA GLY A 126 -3.64 2.59 -16.23
C GLY A 126 -5.03 2.61 -15.59
N ILE A 127 -5.17 2.26 -14.32
CA ILE A 127 -6.48 2.21 -13.65
C ILE A 127 -6.91 3.61 -13.20
N VAL A 128 -8.02 4.09 -13.76
CA VAL A 128 -8.58 5.42 -13.44
C VAL A 128 -9.34 5.40 -12.11
N HIS A 129 -10.20 4.39 -11.91
CA HIS A 129 -10.94 4.17 -10.67
C HIS A 129 -11.23 2.68 -10.51
N ARG A 130 -11.84 2.30 -9.41
CA ARG A 130 -12.25 0.92 -9.12
C ARG A 130 -13.73 0.85 -8.83
N ILE A 131 -14.30 -0.31 -9.12
CA ILE A 131 -15.64 -0.73 -8.72
C ILE A 131 -15.52 -2.00 -7.87
N ASP A 132 -16.57 -2.32 -7.16
CA ASP A 132 -16.60 -3.48 -6.28
C ASP A 132 -16.46 -4.80 -7.03
N LYS A 133 -16.03 -5.85 -6.31
CA LYS A 133 -15.83 -7.19 -6.85
C LYS A 133 -17.08 -7.73 -7.55
N ASP A 134 -18.24 -7.53 -6.95
CA ASP A 134 -19.51 -8.07 -7.41
C ASP A 134 -20.32 -7.12 -8.31
N THR A 135 -19.69 -6.06 -8.75
CA THR A 135 -20.23 -5.11 -9.72
C THR A 135 -19.70 -5.39 -11.11
#